data_6a74742fa23672f75551f1a571cf0727
#
_entry.id   6a74742fa23672f75551f1a571cf0727
#
_cell.length_a   1.000
_cell.length_b   1.000
_cell.length_c   1.000
_cell.angle_alpha   90.00
_cell.angle_beta   90.00
_cell.angle_gamma   90.00
#
_symmetry.space_group_name_H-M   'P 1'
#
loop_
_entity.id
_entity.type
_entity.pdbx_description
1 polymer ?
#
loop_
_entity_poly.entity_id
_entity_poly.type
_entity_poly.pdbx_seq_one_letter_code
_entity_poly.pdbx_strand_id
1 'polypeptide(L)'
;RTLISSSFNQKITYYNDFYDYQSGKLEKVNDLKFSYYNGFHHYQKGKIESIGDLSFSYYSDFYSYLSGKISTIDGIEFEYFNDFYKNKTGKLKSIKGNSKHIKITVIND
;
A
#
# COMPACT_ATOMS: atom_id res chain seq x y z
N ARG A 1 -23.55 -12.17 -17.12
CA ARG A 1 -23.46 -11.62 -16.70
C ARG A 1 -23.63 -10.50 -16.69
N THR A 2 -23.91 -9.92 -16.56
CA THR A 2 -23.93 -8.94 -16.74
C THR A 2 -24.18 -8.07 -15.93
N LEU A 3 -23.93 -7.77 -15.32
CA LEU A 3 -23.97 -6.97 -14.76
C LEU A 3 -23.78 -5.94 -14.81
N ILE A 4 -23.84 -5.30 -14.83
CA ILE A 4 -23.36 -4.58 -15.14
C ILE A 4 -23.59 -3.32 -15.18
N SER A 5 -24.33 -2.79 -15.43
CA SER A 5 -24.44 -1.52 -15.90
C SER A 5 -24.19 -0.41 -14.95
N SER A 6 -24.72 -0.36 -13.80
CA SER A 6 -24.47 0.73 -12.88
C SER A 6 -23.01 0.82 -12.50
N SER A 7 -22.30 -0.30 -12.54
CA SER A 7 -20.89 -0.29 -12.21
C SER A 7 -20.06 0.45 -13.25
N PHE A 8 -20.64 0.71 -14.44
CA PHE A 8 -19.91 1.44 -15.46
C PHE A 8 -20.04 2.94 -15.33
N ASN A 9 -20.82 3.41 -14.39
CA ASN A 9 -20.98 4.85 -14.17
C ASN A 9 -20.05 5.34 -13.08
N GLN A 10 -18.91 4.70 -12.92
CA GLN A 10 -17.94 5.12 -11.94
C GLN A 10 -17.23 6.38 -12.38
N LYS A 11 -17.01 7.25 -11.42
CA LYS A 11 -16.29 8.48 -11.64
C LYS A 11 -14.86 8.27 -11.21
N ILE A 12 -13.94 8.29 -12.18
CA ILE A 12 -12.54 8.05 -11.93
C ILE A 12 -11.77 9.31 -12.26
N THR A 13 -10.95 9.79 -11.32
CA THR A 13 -10.10 10.96 -11.55
C THR A 13 -8.65 10.61 -11.24
N TYR A 14 -7.75 11.39 -11.82
CA TYR A 14 -6.31 11.19 -11.68
C TYR A 14 -5.67 12.49 -11.25
N TYR A 15 -4.56 12.38 -10.51
CA TYR A 15 -3.81 13.56 -10.12
C TYR A 15 -3.17 14.20 -11.35
N ASN A 16 -3.14 15.53 -11.36
CA ASN A 16 -2.46 16.25 -12.43
C ASN A 16 -0.94 16.21 -12.22
N ASP A 17 -0.21 16.95 -13.06
CA ASP A 17 1.25 16.90 -13.07
C ASP A 17 1.92 17.88 -12.10
N PHE A 18 1.14 18.50 -11.23
CA PHE A 18 1.70 19.53 -10.36
C PHE A 18 2.79 18.98 -9.44
N TYR A 19 2.53 17.79 -8.84
CA TYR A 19 3.52 17.11 -8.00
C TYR A 19 3.88 15.79 -8.64
N ASP A 20 5.19 15.58 -8.86
CA ASP A 20 5.64 14.38 -9.57
C ASP A 20 5.35 13.08 -8.85
N TYR A 21 5.33 13.09 -7.51
CA TYR A 21 5.12 11.86 -6.75
C TYR A 21 3.72 11.27 -6.94
N GLN A 22 2.77 12.06 -7.43
CA GLN A 22 1.41 11.56 -7.64
C GLN A 22 0.93 11.75 -9.09
N SER A 23 1.74 12.34 -9.93
CA SER A 23 1.37 12.66 -11.31
C SER A 23 0.83 11.44 -12.06
N GLY A 24 -0.37 11.58 -12.62
CA GLY A 24 -1.00 10.55 -13.42
C GLY A 24 -1.56 9.36 -12.65
N LYS A 25 -1.43 9.38 -11.33
CA LYS A 25 -1.92 8.28 -10.50
C LYS A 25 -3.39 8.50 -10.11
N LEU A 26 -4.06 7.41 -9.74
CA LEU A 26 -5.45 7.49 -9.31
C LEU A 26 -5.62 8.47 -8.17
N GLU A 27 -6.59 9.37 -8.30
CA GLU A 27 -6.96 10.29 -7.23
C GLU A 27 -8.23 9.81 -6.53
N LYS A 28 -9.25 9.48 -7.29
CA LYS A 28 -10.53 9.04 -6.73
C LYS A 28 -11.19 8.03 -7.63
N VAL A 29 -11.84 7.07 -7.00
CA VAL A 29 -12.79 6.20 -7.68
C VAL A 29 -14.09 6.35 -6.93
N ASN A 30 -15.06 7.07 -7.51
CA ASN A 30 -16.27 7.52 -6.82
C ASN A 30 -15.84 8.38 -5.64
N ASP A 31 -16.22 8.01 -4.42
CA ASP A 31 -15.86 8.78 -3.23
C ASP A 31 -14.61 8.26 -2.54
N LEU A 32 -14.00 7.21 -3.09
CA LEU A 32 -12.82 6.60 -2.48
C LEU A 32 -11.58 7.35 -2.92
N LYS A 33 -10.93 8.02 -1.98
CA LYS A 33 -9.77 8.84 -2.29
C LYS A 33 -8.46 8.09 -2.07
N PHE A 34 -7.53 8.25 -3.02
CA PHE A 34 -6.18 7.70 -2.95
C PHE A 34 -5.20 8.83 -2.70
N SER A 35 -4.25 8.63 -1.80
CA SER A 35 -3.17 9.58 -1.60
C SER A 35 -1.84 8.85 -1.60
N TYR A 36 -0.77 9.59 -1.89
CA TYR A 36 0.55 9.02 -2.08
C TYR A 36 1.58 9.82 -1.29
N TYR A 37 2.60 9.12 -0.80
CA TYR A 37 3.66 9.79 -0.05
C TYR A 37 4.44 10.72 -0.97
N ASN A 38 4.76 11.91 -0.44
CA ASN A 38 5.57 12.88 -1.17
C ASN A 38 7.04 12.45 -1.16
N GLY A 39 7.92 13.29 -1.69
CA GLY A 39 9.31 12.94 -1.84
C GLY A 39 10.19 13.18 -0.62
N PHE A 40 9.60 13.46 0.54
CA PHE A 40 10.38 13.75 1.72
C PHE A 40 11.31 12.60 2.12
N HIS A 41 10.76 11.37 2.09
CA HIS A 41 11.54 10.16 2.31
C HIS A 41 11.47 9.31 1.06
N HIS A 42 12.63 9.09 0.42
CA HIS A 42 12.61 8.43 -0.87
C HIS A 42 12.15 6.96 -0.81
N TYR A 43 12.29 6.29 0.35
CA TYR A 43 11.88 4.88 0.45
C TYR A 43 10.38 4.70 0.31
N GLN A 44 9.60 5.77 0.47
CA GLN A 44 8.15 5.69 0.33
C GLN A 44 7.60 6.62 -0.75
N LYS A 45 8.46 7.40 -1.39
CA LYS A 45 8.02 8.37 -2.41
C LYS A 45 7.18 7.71 -3.48
N GLY A 46 6.01 8.29 -3.73
CA GLY A 46 5.11 7.82 -4.78
C GLY A 46 4.34 6.56 -4.46
N LYS A 47 4.56 5.98 -3.28
CA LYS A 47 3.80 4.82 -2.84
C LYS A 47 2.52 5.25 -2.17
N ILE A 48 1.54 4.36 -2.14
CA ILE A 48 0.25 4.68 -1.55
C ILE A 48 0.41 5.03 -0.08
N GLU A 49 -0.13 6.18 0.31
CA GLU A 49 -0.19 6.61 1.69
C GLU A 49 -1.52 6.23 2.32
N SER A 50 -2.61 6.39 1.58
CA SER A 50 -3.93 6.02 2.09
C SER A 50 -4.87 5.70 0.95
N ILE A 51 -5.84 4.84 1.24
CA ILE A 51 -6.98 4.58 0.37
C ILE A 51 -8.19 4.69 1.27
N GLY A 52 -8.95 5.81 1.14
CA GLY A 52 -10.03 6.08 2.07
C GLY A 52 -9.49 6.14 3.50
N ASP A 53 -10.05 5.32 4.37
CA ASP A 53 -9.64 5.27 5.78
C ASP A 53 -8.47 4.32 6.05
N LEU A 54 -8.00 3.60 5.02
CA LEU A 54 -6.86 2.70 5.19
C LEU A 54 -5.56 3.47 5.04
N SER A 55 -4.69 3.40 6.05
CA SER A 55 -3.38 4.03 5.99
C SER A 55 -2.30 2.98 5.79
N PHE A 56 -1.28 3.36 5.02
CA PHE A 56 -0.17 2.48 4.65
C PHE A 56 1.13 3.10 5.13
N SER A 57 2.03 2.29 5.66
CA SER A 57 3.37 2.74 5.98
C SER A 57 4.39 1.74 5.48
N TYR A 58 5.63 2.19 5.33
CA TYR A 58 6.69 1.40 4.71
C TYR A 58 7.94 1.47 5.56
N TYR A 59 8.71 0.39 5.56
CA TYR A 59 9.98 0.36 6.29
C TYR A 59 10.99 1.29 5.61
N SER A 60 11.78 1.95 6.45
CA SER A 60 12.84 2.84 5.97
C SER A 60 14.00 2.05 5.39
N ASP A 61 15.03 2.78 4.93
CA ASP A 61 16.21 2.17 4.32
C ASP A 61 17.22 1.63 5.33
N PHE A 62 16.90 1.67 6.62
CA PHE A 62 17.84 1.30 7.65
C PHE A 62 18.37 -0.11 7.45
N TYR A 63 17.49 -1.07 7.18
CA TYR A 63 17.89 -2.44 6.86
C TYR A 63 17.50 -2.75 5.42
N SER A 64 18.46 -3.23 4.63
CA SER A 64 18.20 -3.48 3.22
C SER A 64 17.09 -4.50 2.97
N TYR A 65 16.99 -5.52 3.82
CA TYR A 65 15.96 -6.54 3.64
C TYR A 65 14.55 -6.02 3.92
N LEU A 66 14.42 -4.86 4.54
CA LEU A 66 13.14 -4.22 4.83
C LEU A 66 12.84 -3.04 3.93
N SER A 67 13.86 -2.46 3.33
CA SER A 67 13.76 -1.16 2.65
C SER A 67 12.58 -1.09 1.68
N GLY A 68 11.70 -0.13 1.92
CA GLY A 68 10.58 0.15 1.04
C GLY A 68 9.45 -0.86 1.07
N LYS A 69 9.54 -1.87 1.91
CA LYS A 69 8.46 -2.87 2.02
C LYS A 69 7.36 -2.37 2.95
N ILE A 70 6.17 -2.89 2.76
CA ILE A 70 5.04 -2.51 3.60
C ILE A 70 5.34 -2.85 5.05
N SER A 71 5.21 -1.85 5.93
CA SER A 71 5.35 -2.03 7.36
C SER A 71 4.00 -2.25 8.02
N THR A 72 3.03 -1.38 7.74
CA THR A 72 1.69 -1.54 8.28
C THR A 72 0.64 -1.16 7.25
N ILE A 73 -0.53 -1.79 7.39
CA ILE A 73 -1.74 -1.38 6.70
C ILE A 73 -2.82 -1.29 7.76
N ASP A 74 -3.24 -0.06 8.07
CA ASP A 74 -4.32 0.21 9.04
C ASP A 74 -4.11 -0.54 10.35
N GLY A 75 -2.88 -0.46 10.90
CA GLY A 75 -2.55 -1.08 12.18
C GLY A 75 -2.14 -2.54 12.11
N ILE A 76 -2.28 -3.17 10.96
CA ILE A 76 -1.80 -4.54 10.78
C ILE A 76 -0.32 -4.49 10.42
N GLU A 77 0.51 -5.19 11.15
CA GLU A 77 1.97 -5.14 11.00
C GLU A 77 2.47 -6.31 10.17
N PHE A 78 3.42 -6.00 9.29
CA PHE A 78 4.05 -6.98 8.40
C PHE A 78 5.50 -7.15 8.79
N GLU A 79 5.93 -8.38 8.99
CA GLU A 79 7.33 -8.68 9.34
C GLU A 79 7.95 -9.56 8.27
N TYR A 80 9.25 -9.39 8.08
CA TYR A 80 9.98 -10.07 7.02
C TYR A 80 11.21 -10.77 7.59
N PHE A 81 11.62 -11.86 6.94
CA PHE A 81 12.84 -12.57 7.35
C PHE A 81 14.06 -11.69 7.11
N ASN A 82 14.96 -11.68 8.11
CA ASN A 82 16.19 -10.90 8.01
C ASN A 82 17.29 -11.72 7.31
N ASP A 83 18.50 -11.16 7.26
CA ASP A 83 19.63 -11.78 6.54
C ASP A 83 20.11 -13.07 7.16
N PHE A 84 19.71 -13.35 8.38
CA PHE A 84 20.08 -14.58 9.06
C PHE A 84 19.51 -15.81 8.34
N TYR A 85 18.34 -15.65 7.71
CA TYR A 85 17.66 -16.73 6.97
C TYR A 85 17.95 -16.55 5.48
N LYS A 86 19.11 -17.00 5.02
CA LYS A 86 19.61 -16.67 3.68
C LYS A 86 18.66 -16.96 2.54
N ASN A 87 17.98 -18.12 2.59
CA ASN A 87 17.09 -18.50 1.49
C ASN A 87 15.71 -17.84 1.62
N LYS A 88 15.45 -17.09 2.69
CA LYS A 88 14.17 -16.45 2.93
C LYS A 88 14.30 -14.95 3.11
N THR A 89 15.51 -14.42 3.07
CA THR A 89 15.75 -12.99 3.31
C THR A 89 14.78 -12.12 2.53
N GLY A 90 14.09 -11.23 3.26
CA GLY A 90 13.16 -10.30 2.65
C GLY A 90 11.79 -10.87 2.32
N LYS A 91 11.59 -12.15 2.55
CA LYS A 91 10.26 -12.75 2.36
C LYS A 91 9.40 -12.52 3.60
N LEU A 92 8.10 -12.50 3.39
CA LEU A 92 7.15 -12.26 4.46
C LEU A 92 7.25 -13.35 5.53
N LYS A 93 7.42 -12.92 6.79
CA LYS A 93 7.55 -13.82 7.92
C LYS A 93 6.24 -13.95 8.69
N SER A 94 5.61 -12.83 9.01
CA SER A 94 4.38 -12.86 9.79
C SER A 94 3.56 -11.60 9.56
N ILE A 95 2.28 -11.71 9.86
CA ILE A 95 1.32 -10.60 9.80
C ILE A 95 0.63 -10.59 11.16
N LYS A 96 0.64 -9.43 11.84
CA LYS A 96 0.10 -9.31 13.20
C LYS A 96 -0.82 -8.12 13.30
N GLY A 97 -1.78 -8.19 14.21
CA GLY A 97 -2.63 -7.06 14.55
C GLY A 97 -4.01 -7.16 13.96
N ASN A 98 -4.79 -6.12 14.22
CA ASN A 98 -6.19 -6.06 13.80
C ASN A 98 -6.49 -4.72 13.16
N SER A 99 -7.44 -4.72 12.25
CA SER A 99 -7.93 -3.51 11.62
C SER A 99 -9.46 -3.51 11.68
N LYS A 100 -10.03 -2.31 11.83
CA LYS A 100 -11.48 -2.15 11.76
C LYS A 100 -11.99 -2.23 10.33
N HIS A 101 -11.13 -2.01 9.36
CA HIS A 101 -11.54 -1.79 7.98
C HIS A 101 -11.22 -2.96 7.05
N ILE A 102 -10.23 -3.76 7.40
CA ILE A 102 -9.81 -4.87 6.53
C ILE A 102 -9.48 -6.10 7.35
N LYS A 103 -9.56 -7.23 6.68
CA LYS A 103 -9.13 -8.51 7.23
C LYS A 103 -8.19 -9.13 6.21
N ILE A 104 -6.99 -9.49 6.65
CA ILE A 104 -6.01 -10.09 5.76
C ILE A 104 -5.97 -11.58 6.00
N THR A 105 -6.13 -12.34 4.92
CA THR A 105 -6.08 -13.79 4.96
C THR A 105 -4.92 -14.25 4.09
N VAL A 106 -4.03 -15.05 4.68
CA VAL A 106 -2.91 -15.61 3.94
C VAL A 106 -3.33 -16.94 3.35
N ILE A 107 -3.18 -17.07 2.04
CA ILE A 107 -3.53 -18.30 1.34
C ILE A 107 -2.23 -19.01 0.99
N ASN A 108 -2.11 -20.25 1.47
CA ASN A 108 -0.95 -21.07 1.20
C ASN A 108 -1.32 -22.12 0.17
N ASP A 109 -0.52 -22.24 -0.85
CA ASP A 109 -0.74 -23.24 -1.89
C ASP A 109 0.08 -24.50 -1.66
#